data_f597a73e99c7a79f9ec4d5023e925343
#
_entry.id   f597a73e99c7a79f9ec4d5023e925343
#
_cell.length_a   1.000
_cell.length_b   1.000
_cell.length_c   1.000
_cell.angle_alpha   90.00
_cell.angle_beta   90.00
_cell.angle_gamma   90.00
#
_symmetry.space_group_name_H-M   'P 1'
#
loop_
_entity.id
_entity.type
_entity.pdbx_description
1 polymer ?
#
loop_
_entity_poly.entity_id
_entity_poly.type
_entity_poly.pdbx_seq_one_letter_code
_entity_poly.pdbx_strand_id
1 'polypeptide(L)'
;MEHLLNDIIELIGNNMPDIRTVDEDYGQLEMLDDSRDSYPLIFPAVLIDAPEISWENIGGLSQKGLCTVSVRLCIDCYDDTHYNSGTTGKILSREEKRRELHRLLQGHCIGCGSALIRTSSRFY
;
A
#
# COMPACT_ATOMS: atom_id res chain seq x y z
N MET A 1 -9.07 -0.33 -16.03
CA MET A 1 -7.67 -0.20 -15.53
C MET A 1 -7.26 1.24 -15.28
N GLU A 2 -7.84 2.19 -15.96
CA GLU A 2 -7.48 3.61 -15.84
C GLU A 2 -7.73 4.19 -14.45
N HIS A 3 -8.63 3.60 -13.69
CA HIS A 3 -8.98 4.09 -12.36
C HIS A 3 -8.48 3.20 -11.22
N LEU A 4 -7.62 2.24 -11.52
CA LEU A 4 -7.16 1.27 -10.52
C LEU A 4 -6.49 1.94 -9.33
N LEU A 5 -5.56 2.85 -9.58
CA LEU A 5 -4.84 3.56 -8.53
C LEU A 5 -5.80 4.35 -7.65
N ASN A 6 -6.70 5.12 -8.27
CA ASN A 6 -7.67 5.92 -7.54
C ASN A 6 -8.64 5.05 -6.74
N ASP A 7 -9.07 3.93 -7.31
CA ASP A 7 -9.98 3.00 -6.63
C ASP A 7 -9.33 2.40 -5.38
N ILE A 8 -8.05 2.04 -5.46
CA ILE A 8 -7.32 1.54 -4.28
C ILE A 8 -7.16 2.62 -3.23
N ILE A 9 -6.80 3.84 -3.64
CA ILE A 9 -6.66 4.97 -2.73
C ILE A 9 -7.98 5.24 -1.99
N GLU A 10 -9.08 5.29 -2.71
CA GLU A 10 -10.40 5.51 -2.10
C GLU A 10 -10.82 4.36 -1.18
N LEU A 11 -10.55 3.13 -1.60
CA LEU A 11 -10.88 1.95 -0.79
C LEU A 11 -10.18 2.00 0.56
N ILE A 12 -8.90 2.31 0.57
CA ILE A 12 -8.11 2.39 1.80
C ILE A 12 -8.54 3.61 2.63
N GLY A 13 -8.67 4.76 2.00
CA GLY A 13 -9.03 6.00 2.68
C GLY A 13 -10.40 5.93 3.34
N ASN A 14 -11.36 5.25 2.72
CA ASN A 14 -12.72 5.13 3.26
C ASN A 14 -12.87 4.08 4.34
N ASN A 15 -12.01 3.06 4.35
CA ASN A 15 -12.15 1.92 5.25
C ASN A 15 -11.10 1.85 6.35
N MET A 16 -10.03 2.61 6.25
CA MET A 16 -8.96 2.66 7.26
C MET A 16 -8.72 4.10 7.69
N PRO A 17 -9.61 4.68 8.49
CA PRO A 17 -9.49 6.08 8.90
C PRO A 17 -8.26 6.38 9.77
N ASP A 18 -7.66 5.35 10.36
CA ASP A 18 -6.42 5.49 11.13
C ASP A 18 -5.20 5.80 10.29
N ILE A 19 -5.26 5.50 8.99
CA ILE A 19 -4.19 5.83 8.04
C ILE A 19 -4.31 7.31 7.69
N ARG A 20 -3.28 8.07 8.01
CA ARG A 20 -3.31 9.52 7.85
C ARG A 20 -2.95 10.02 6.46
N THR A 21 -2.15 9.24 5.74
CA THR A 21 -1.78 9.56 4.36
C THR A 21 -2.03 8.35 3.48
N VAL A 22 -2.82 8.51 2.43
CA VAL A 22 -3.00 7.52 1.38
C VAL A 22 -2.74 8.23 0.07
N ASP A 23 -1.65 7.88 -0.61
CA ASP A 23 -1.23 8.62 -1.79
C ASP A 23 -0.47 7.72 -2.76
N GLU A 24 -0.25 8.24 -3.95
CA GLU A 24 0.62 7.62 -4.94
C GLU A 24 2.07 7.68 -4.44
N ASP A 25 2.82 6.61 -4.67
CA ASP A 25 4.23 6.55 -4.28
C ASP A 25 5.10 7.20 -5.37
N TYR A 26 5.67 8.34 -5.05
CA TYR A 26 6.64 9.03 -5.92
C TYR A 26 7.96 9.29 -5.19
N GLY A 27 8.25 8.49 -4.16
CA GLY A 27 9.51 8.57 -3.42
C GLY A 27 9.46 9.46 -2.19
N GLN A 28 8.29 9.78 -1.66
CA GLN A 28 8.14 10.65 -0.49
C GLN A 28 8.92 10.16 0.72
N LEU A 29 8.94 8.84 0.93
CA LEU A 29 9.60 8.25 2.08
C LEU A 29 11.11 8.48 2.02
N GLU A 30 11.67 8.36 0.84
CA GLU A 30 13.10 8.59 0.61
C GLU A 30 13.47 10.07 0.69
N MET A 31 12.51 10.95 0.40
CA MET A 31 12.70 12.41 0.49
C MET A 31 12.72 12.94 1.92
N LEU A 32 12.29 12.15 2.90
CA LEU A 32 12.31 12.57 4.30
C LEU A 32 13.73 12.85 4.81
N ASP A 33 14.73 12.21 4.21
CA ASP A 33 16.14 12.44 4.57
C ASP A 33 16.71 13.72 3.97
N ASP A 34 16.02 14.33 3.01
CA ASP A 34 16.43 15.59 2.40
C ASP A 34 15.65 16.73 3.04
N SER A 35 16.31 17.46 3.91
CA SER A 35 15.67 18.52 4.69
C SER A 35 15.23 19.74 3.89
N ARG A 36 15.59 19.84 2.62
CA ARG A 36 15.29 21.01 1.80
C ARG A 36 13.92 20.97 1.13
N ASP A 37 13.48 19.78 0.77
CA ASP A 37 12.25 19.58 0.02
C ASP A 37 11.36 18.54 0.69
N SER A 38 11.33 18.57 2.03
CA SER A 38 10.54 17.61 2.78
C SER A 38 9.05 17.77 2.47
N TYR A 39 8.52 16.79 1.74
CA TYR A 39 7.09 16.65 1.60
C TYR A 39 6.52 16.18 2.95
N PRO A 40 5.46 16.80 3.47
CA PRO A 40 4.92 16.40 4.77
C PRO A 40 4.23 15.05 4.67
N LEU A 41 4.96 14.01 5.07
CA LEU A 41 4.41 12.66 5.16
C LEU A 41 3.97 12.40 6.60
N ILE A 42 2.67 12.22 6.79
CA ILE A 42 2.10 11.95 8.11
C ILE A 42 1.86 10.46 8.26
N PHE A 43 2.43 9.86 9.29
CA PHE A 43 2.29 8.43 9.58
C PHE A 43 1.08 8.14 10.46
N PRO A 44 0.44 6.96 10.36
CA PRO A 44 0.71 5.91 9.37
C PRO A 44 0.34 6.33 7.95
N ALA A 45 1.11 5.86 6.99
CA ALA A 45 0.91 6.20 5.59
C ALA A 45 0.83 4.94 4.73
N VAL A 46 0.03 5.00 3.68
CA VAL A 46 0.00 3.98 2.64
C VAL A 46 0.36 4.65 1.32
N LEU A 47 1.40 4.15 0.69
CA LEU A 47 1.89 4.66 -0.59
C LEU A 47 1.74 3.57 -1.64
N ILE A 48 1.17 3.92 -2.78
CA ILE A 48 0.81 2.98 -3.83
C ILE A 48 1.56 3.33 -5.10
N ASP A 49 2.39 2.38 -5.59
CA ASP A 49 3.11 2.55 -6.84
C ASP A 49 2.16 2.58 -8.03
N ALA A 50 2.59 3.25 -9.09
CA ALA A 50 1.87 3.22 -10.35
C ALA A 50 1.76 1.77 -10.83
N PRO A 51 0.56 1.32 -11.22
CA PRO A 51 0.38 -0.05 -11.66
C PRO A 51 1.18 -0.37 -12.94
N GLU A 52 1.79 -1.53 -12.95
CA GLU A 52 2.45 -2.08 -14.14
C GLU A 52 1.55 -3.12 -14.78
N ILE A 53 1.40 -3.06 -16.10
CA ILE A 53 0.54 -3.98 -16.82
C ILE A 53 1.36 -4.73 -17.84
N SER A 54 1.32 -6.06 -17.76
CA SER A 54 1.92 -6.96 -18.73
C SER A 54 0.81 -7.53 -19.61
N TRP A 55 0.99 -7.48 -20.93
CA TRP A 55 -0.03 -7.89 -21.89
C TRP A 55 0.36 -9.21 -22.57
N GLU A 56 -0.63 -10.07 -22.75
CA GLU A 56 -0.50 -11.35 -23.43
C GLU A 56 -1.60 -11.48 -24.49
N ASN A 57 -1.23 -11.89 -25.70
CA ASN A 57 -2.20 -12.18 -26.74
C ASN A 57 -2.86 -13.53 -26.49
N ILE A 58 -4.19 -13.53 -26.47
CA ILE A 58 -4.97 -14.75 -26.23
C ILE A 58 -5.74 -15.22 -27.47
N GLY A 59 -5.50 -14.59 -28.61
CA GLY A 59 -6.08 -14.96 -29.90
C GLY A 59 -6.74 -13.78 -30.60
N GLY A 60 -6.59 -13.71 -31.90
CA GLY A 60 -7.13 -12.64 -32.72
C GLY A 60 -6.62 -11.27 -32.27
N LEU A 61 -7.53 -10.35 -32.01
CA LEU A 61 -7.21 -9.01 -31.51
C LEU A 61 -7.39 -8.91 -29.98
N SER A 62 -7.62 -10.04 -29.31
CA SER A 62 -7.87 -10.05 -27.87
C SER A 62 -6.57 -10.18 -27.09
N GLN A 63 -6.46 -9.44 -26.00
CA GLN A 63 -5.30 -9.46 -25.11
C GLN A 63 -5.75 -9.60 -23.66
N LYS A 64 -4.90 -10.28 -22.87
CA LYS A 64 -5.06 -10.38 -21.42
C LYS A 64 -4.00 -9.50 -20.77
N GLY A 65 -4.42 -8.63 -19.87
CA GLY A 65 -3.53 -7.80 -19.09
C GLY A 65 -3.37 -8.34 -17.68
N LEU A 66 -2.13 -8.47 -17.24
CA LEU A 66 -1.81 -8.75 -15.84
C LEU A 66 -1.29 -7.47 -15.21
N CYS A 67 -2.04 -6.95 -14.26
CA CYS A 67 -1.68 -5.73 -13.56
C CYS A 67 -1.06 -6.05 -12.22
N THR A 68 0.10 -5.46 -11.95
CA THR A 68 0.79 -5.57 -10.66
C THR A 68 0.87 -4.20 -10.03
N VAL A 69 0.52 -4.11 -8.76
CA VAL A 69 0.59 -2.88 -7.99
C VAL A 69 1.29 -3.17 -6.67
N SER A 70 2.16 -2.24 -6.24
CA SER A 70 2.85 -2.34 -4.96
C SER A 70 2.23 -1.36 -3.97
N VAL A 71 1.91 -1.85 -2.79
CA VAL A 71 1.31 -1.07 -1.72
C VAL A 71 2.25 -1.11 -0.52
N ARG A 72 2.77 0.05 -0.11
CA ARG A 72 3.66 0.17 1.06
C ARG A 72 2.90 0.75 2.24
N LEU A 73 2.91 0.02 3.34
CA LEU A 73 2.43 0.53 4.62
C LEU A 73 3.63 1.08 5.39
N CYS A 74 3.60 2.36 5.69
CA CYS A 74 4.68 3.07 6.37
C CYS A 74 4.22 3.47 7.76
N ILE A 75 4.93 3.01 8.77
CA ILE A 75 4.60 3.28 10.16
C ILE A 75 5.81 3.92 10.83
N ASP A 76 5.55 5.01 11.53
CA ASP A 76 6.56 5.69 12.32
C ASP A 76 6.85 4.84 13.57
N CYS A 77 8.12 4.52 13.78
CA CYS A 77 8.53 3.62 14.84
C CYS A 77 9.89 4.03 15.40
N TYR A 78 9.89 5.18 16.06
CA TYR A 78 11.11 5.69 16.68
C TYR A 78 11.40 5.08 18.03
N ASP A 79 10.44 4.37 18.61
CA ASP A 79 10.60 3.80 19.93
C ASP A 79 11.31 2.46 19.89
N ASP A 80 12.02 2.17 20.97
CA ASP A 80 12.64 0.89 21.20
C ASP A 80 11.57 -0.19 21.34
N THR A 81 11.69 -1.26 20.58
CA THR A 81 10.71 -2.34 20.54
C THR A 81 11.25 -3.67 21.07
N HIS A 82 12.38 -3.65 21.77
CA HIS A 82 12.89 -4.88 22.39
C HIS A 82 11.97 -5.35 23.55
N TYR A 83 12.15 -6.61 23.93
CA TYR A 83 11.39 -7.19 25.03
C TYR A 83 11.56 -6.37 26.31
N ASN A 84 10.47 -6.10 27.01
CA ASN A 84 10.40 -5.27 28.20
C ASN A 84 10.66 -3.77 27.99
N SER A 85 10.68 -3.29 26.73
CA SER A 85 10.84 -1.85 26.47
C SER A 85 9.57 -1.03 26.79
N GLY A 86 8.43 -1.70 26.99
CA GLY A 86 7.14 -1.03 27.14
C GLY A 86 6.47 -0.67 25.82
N THR A 87 7.07 -1.04 24.68
CA THR A 87 6.55 -0.72 23.36
C THR A 87 5.97 -1.91 22.60
N THR A 88 5.76 -3.03 23.31
CA THR A 88 5.16 -4.24 22.73
C THR A 88 3.81 -3.96 22.08
N GLY A 89 3.01 -3.08 22.68
CA GLY A 89 1.71 -2.69 22.13
C GLY A 89 1.83 -2.02 20.76
N LYS A 90 2.93 -1.31 20.49
CA LYS A 90 3.17 -0.69 19.19
C LYS A 90 3.46 -1.73 18.12
N ILE A 91 4.18 -2.78 18.47
CA ILE A 91 4.43 -3.90 17.55
C ILE A 91 3.11 -4.57 17.18
N LEU A 92 2.27 -4.85 18.16
CA LEU A 92 0.96 -5.46 17.93
C LEU A 92 0.06 -4.56 17.07
N SER A 93 0.10 -3.26 17.31
CA SER A 93 -0.66 -2.29 16.51
C SER A 93 -0.23 -2.28 15.04
N ARG A 94 1.09 -2.35 14.78
CA ARG A 94 1.59 -2.45 13.42
C ARG A 94 1.12 -3.72 12.71
N GLU A 95 1.21 -4.84 13.42
CA GLU A 95 0.76 -6.13 12.88
C GLU A 95 -0.73 -6.11 12.58
N GLU A 96 -1.52 -5.48 13.42
CA GLU A 96 -2.96 -5.35 13.22
C GLU A 96 -3.29 -4.50 12.00
N LYS A 97 -2.61 -3.36 11.82
CA LYS A 97 -2.80 -2.50 10.64
C LYS A 97 -2.42 -3.22 9.35
N ARG A 98 -1.33 -3.96 9.37
CA ARG A 98 -0.90 -4.75 8.22
C ARG A 98 -1.95 -5.82 7.87
N ARG A 99 -2.47 -6.49 8.87
CA ARG A 99 -3.50 -7.51 8.69
C ARG A 99 -4.78 -6.92 8.15
N GLU A 100 -5.17 -5.78 8.68
CA GLU A 100 -6.38 -5.06 8.23
C GLU A 100 -6.26 -4.61 6.78
N LEU A 101 -5.10 -4.06 6.40
CA LEU A 101 -4.83 -3.66 5.02
C LEU A 101 -4.90 -4.87 4.09
N HIS A 102 -4.30 -5.99 4.48
CA HIS A 102 -4.36 -7.21 3.69
C HIS A 102 -5.80 -7.71 3.51
N ARG A 103 -6.59 -7.74 4.58
CA ARG A 103 -7.99 -8.15 4.50
C ARG A 103 -8.80 -7.27 3.58
N LEU A 104 -8.52 -5.98 3.59
CA LEU A 104 -9.24 -5.03 2.76
C LEU A 104 -8.96 -5.23 1.27
N LEU A 105 -7.70 -5.49 0.93
CA LEU A 105 -7.28 -5.61 -0.46
C LEU A 105 -7.46 -7.02 -1.03
N GLN A 106 -7.19 -8.05 -0.23
CA GLN A 106 -7.23 -9.43 -0.71
C GLN A 106 -8.64 -9.82 -1.13
N GLY A 107 -8.78 -10.23 -2.38
CA GLY A 107 -10.06 -10.66 -2.91
C GLY A 107 -10.98 -9.52 -3.36
N HIS A 108 -10.56 -8.26 -3.21
CA HIS A 108 -11.38 -7.14 -3.65
C HIS A 108 -11.37 -7.02 -5.18
N CYS A 109 -12.56 -6.94 -5.77
CA CYS A 109 -12.71 -6.76 -7.21
C CYS A 109 -12.76 -5.27 -7.53
N ILE A 110 -11.87 -4.83 -8.41
CA ILE A 110 -11.80 -3.42 -8.82
C ILE A 110 -12.26 -3.30 -10.26
N GLY A 111 -13.28 -2.50 -10.49
CA GLY A 111 -13.82 -2.27 -11.82
C GLY A 111 -14.32 -3.56 -12.47
N CYS A 112 -13.92 -3.79 -13.72
CA CYS A 112 -14.29 -5.00 -14.47
C CYS A 112 -13.18 -6.06 -14.43
N GLY A 113 -12.21 -5.90 -13.54
CA GLY A 113 -11.09 -6.82 -13.42
C GLY A 113 -11.36 -7.98 -12.48
N SER A 114 -10.36 -8.83 -12.34
CA SER A 114 -10.35 -9.91 -11.37
C SER A 114 -10.06 -9.38 -9.97
N ALA A 115 -10.24 -10.24 -8.97
CA ALA A 115 -9.92 -9.90 -7.59
C ALA A 115 -8.43 -9.66 -7.40
N LEU A 116 -8.09 -8.77 -6.47
CA LEU A 116 -6.72 -8.54 -6.06
C LEU A 116 -6.21 -9.74 -5.26
N ILE A 117 -5.00 -10.18 -5.56
CA ILE A 117 -4.36 -11.29 -4.87
C ILE A 117 -2.93 -10.88 -4.51
N ARG A 118 -2.57 -11.05 -3.24
CA ARG A 118 -1.21 -10.78 -2.79
C ARG A 118 -0.27 -11.85 -3.32
N THR A 119 0.80 -11.42 -4.00
CA THR A 119 1.79 -12.33 -4.58
C THR A 119 3.10 -12.35 -3.79
N SER A 120 3.42 -11.28 -3.08
CA SER A 120 4.63 -11.20 -2.26
C SER A 120 4.47 -10.13 -1.17
N SER A 121 5.29 -10.25 -0.14
CA SER A 121 5.39 -9.26 0.92
C SER A 121 6.86 -9.07 1.29
N ARG A 122 7.23 -7.85 1.61
CA ARG A 122 8.60 -7.52 2.02
C ARG A 122 8.53 -6.56 3.20
N PHE A 123 9.42 -6.77 4.15
CA PHE A 123 9.54 -5.95 5.35
C PHE A 123 10.90 -5.25 5.34
N TYR A 124 10.91 -4.03 5.83
CA TYR A 124 12.12 -3.24 5.94
C TYR A 124 12.37 -2.84 7.38
#